data_be50dea3cf791ec0b59527a63415f631
#
_entry.id   be50dea3cf791ec0b59527a63415f631
#
_cell.length_a   1.000
_cell.length_b   1.000
_cell.length_c   1.000
_cell.angle_alpha   90.00
_cell.angle_beta   90.00
_cell.angle_gamma   90.00
#
_symmetry.space_group_name_H-M   'P 1'
#
loop_
_entity.id
_entity.type
_entity.pdbx_description
1 polymer ?
#
loop_
_entity_poly.entity_id
_entity_poly.type
_entity_poly.pdbx_seq_one_letter_code
_entity_poly.pdbx_strand_id
1 'polypeptide(L)'
;MTETEIQKLFAYQYGLLNNNLVLPNITMGSPGARYEADLIYINKRRYVSEVEIKISMSDFKADFKKKVYHNSDIVRQFYYLFPNDLYIENSQEIERLLMESDAGIMTVRNFKGHCVKIRRKAKLRRSVEPIKETKLLELMYIGCMKWYTVENRMCLY
;
A
#
# COMPACT_ATOMS: atom_id res chain seq x y z
N MET A 1 7.18 10.80 10.63
CA MET A 1 6.13 9.76 10.65
C MET A 1 6.78 8.45 10.26
N THR A 2 6.63 7.42 11.06
CA THR A 2 7.15 6.07 10.78
C THR A 2 6.22 5.30 9.84
N GLU A 3 6.71 4.24 9.20
CA GLU A 3 5.89 3.36 8.37
C GLU A 3 4.72 2.75 9.16
N THR A 4 4.96 2.28 10.38
CA THR A 4 3.92 1.73 11.27
C THR A 4 2.82 2.76 11.60
N GLU A 5 3.16 4.01 11.85
CA GLU A 5 2.18 5.08 12.03
C GLU A 5 1.34 5.29 10.77
N ILE A 6 1.96 5.26 9.60
CA ILE A 6 1.29 5.38 8.31
C ILE A 6 0.35 4.21 8.07
N GLN A 7 0.80 2.97 8.34
CA GLN A 7 -0.04 1.77 8.23
C GLN A 7 -1.31 1.88 9.11
N LYS A 8 -1.17 2.34 10.36
CA LYS A 8 -2.31 2.55 11.28
C LYS A 8 -3.28 3.62 10.78
N LEU A 9 -2.78 4.78 10.33
CA LEU A 9 -3.61 5.85 9.77
C LEU A 9 -4.34 5.41 8.50
N PHE A 10 -3.66 4.66 7.64
CA PHE A 10 -4.28 4.09 6.43
C PHE A 10 -5.37 3.09 6.79
N ALA A 11 -5.11 2.16 7.72
CA ALA A 11 -6.09 1.19 8.16
C ALA A 11 -7.32 1.85 8.83
N TYR A 12 -7.12 2.91 9.58
CA TYR A 12 -8.23 3.68 10.15
C TYR A 12 -9.13 4.25 9.05
N GLN A 13 -8.58 4.94 8.07
CA GLN A 13 -9.41 5.57 7.03
C GLN A 13 -9.94 4.55 6.02
N TYR A 14 -9.08 3.74 5.40
CA TYR A 14 -9.48 2.81 4.34
C TYR A 14 -10.16 1.57 4.88
N GLY A 15 -9.73 1.09 6.05
CA GLY A 15 -10.34 -0.06 6.71
C GLY A 15 -11.61 0.33 7.45
N LEU A 16 -11.47 1.04 8.57
CA LEU A 16 -12.58 1.30 9.48
C LEU A 16 -13.63 2.24 8.87
N LEU A 17 -13.22 3.38 8.30
CA LEU A 17 -14.19 4.37 7.78
C LEU A 17 -14.76 3.95 6.41
N ASN A 18 -13.94 3.38 5.52
CA ASN A 18 -14.36 3.04 4.15
C ASN A 18 -14.76 1.57 3.98
N ASN A 19 -14.72 0.77 5.06
CA ASN A 19 -15.11 -0.64 5.08
C ASN A 19 -14.38 -1.51 4.03
N ASN A 20 -13.07 -1.31 3.86
CA ASN A 20 -12.22 -2.24 3.13
C ASN A 20 -11.47 -3.14 4.10
N LEU A 21 -11.03 -4.31 3.64
CA LEU A 21 -10.04 -5.10 4.35
C LEU A 21 -8.66 -4.49 4.08
N VAL A 22 -7.93 -4.10 5.13
CA VAL A 22 -6.57 -3.55 5.03
C VAL A 22 -5.59 -4.48 5.73
N LEU A 23 -4.54 -4.89 5.06
CA LEU A 23 -3.58 -5.89 5.51
C LEU A 23 -2.14 -5.36 5.34
N PRO A 24 -1.33 -5.34 6.42
CA PRO A 24 0.06 -4.89 6.38
C PRO A 24 1.02 -6.04 6.06
N ASN A 25 2.15 -5.71 5.42
CA ASN A 25 3.32 -6.58 5.26
C ASN A 25 2.96 -7.95 4.64
N ILE A 26 2.21 -7.94 3.55
CA ILE A 26 1.75 -9.16 2.87
C ILE A 26 2.74 -9.59 1.80
N THR A 27 3.18 -10.86 1.88
CA THR A 27 3.99 -11.46 0.82
C THR A 27 3.17 -11.65 -0.45
N MET A 28 3.61 -11.02 -1.52
CA MET A 28 2.99 -10.99 -2.84
C MET A 28 3.91 -11.65 -3.90
N GLY A 29 3.38 -11.80 -5.10
CA GLY A 29 4.14 -12.32 -6.25
C GLY A 29 4.13 -13.84 -6.36
N SER A 30 4.74 -14.33 -7.44
CA SER A 30 4.85 -15.75 -7.79
C SER A 30 6.08 -16.39 -7.13
N PRO A 31 6.15 -17.72 -7.02
CA PRO A 31 7.38 -18.39 -6.59
C PRO A 31 8.60 -17.93 -7.41
N GLY A 32 9.67 -17.53 -6.73
CA GLY A 32 10.89 -16.99 -7.38
C GLY A 32 10.89 -15.48 -7.62
N ALA A 33 9.74 -14.80 -7.46
CA ALA A 33 9.58 -13.36 -7.62
C ALA A 33 8.73 -12.78 -6.47
N ARG A 34 8.92 -13.28 -5.25
CA ARG A 34 8.19 -12.82 -4.07
C ARG A 34 8.76 -11.52 -3.54
N TYR A 35 7.87 -10.66 -3.09
CA TYR A 35 8.18 -9.43 -2.36
C TYR A 35 7.17 -9.21 -1.25
N GLU A 36 7.46 -8.36 -0.29
CA GLU A 36 6.52 -7.95 0.74
C GLU A 36 5.94 -6.59 0.36
N ALA A 37 4.61 -6.52 0.24
CA ALA A 37 3.90 -5.27 0.06
C ALA A 37 3.65 -4.63 1.43
N ASP A 38 3.95 -3.35 1.59
CA ASP A 38 3.78 -2.63 2.87
C ASP A 38 2.32 -2.64 3.33
N LEU A 39 1.39 -2.44 2.38
CA LEU A 39 -0.04 -2.52 2.60
C LEU A 39 -0.75 -3.08 1.36
N ILE A 40 -1.77 -3.88 1.58
CA ILE A 40 -2.81 -4.13 0.58
C ILE A 40 -4.16 -3.74 1.16
N TYR A 41 -5.07 -3.27 0.31
CA TYR A 41 -6.48 -3.17 0.69
C TYR A 41 -7.37 -3.85 -0.33
N ILE A 42 -8.42 -4.47 0.16
CA ILE A 42 -9.37 -5.26 -0.64
C ILE A 42 -10.75 -4.65 -0.45
N ASN A 43 -11.35 -4.21 -1.53
CA ASN A 43 -12.66 -3.59 -1.49
C ASN A 43 -13.80 -4.64 -1.44
N LYS A 44 -15.03 -4.18 -1.24
CA LYS A 44 -16.23 -5.05 -1.15
C LYS A 44 -16.45 -5.93 -2.39
N ARG A 45 -15.88 -5.56 -3.55
CA ARG A 45 -15.94 -6.34 -4.78
C ARG A 45 -14.76 -7.30 -4.91
N ARG A 46 -13.97 -7.47 -3.87
CA ARG A 46 -12.78 -8.35 -3.79
C ARG A 46 -11.65 -7.99 -4.75
N TYR A 47 -11.56 -6.74 -5.21
CA TYR A 47 -10.40 -6.25 -5.93
C TYR A 47 -9.31 -5.82 -4.95
N VAL A 48 -8.09 -6.25 -5.25
CA VAL A 48 -6.89 -5.94 -4.46
C VAL A 48 -6.21 -4.69 -5.01
N SER A 49 -5.87 -3.79 -4.11
CA SER A 49 -4.98 -2.66 -4.38
C SER A 49 -3.78 -2.75 -3.46
N GLU A 50 -2.61 -2.49 -4.01
CA GLU A 50 -1.34 -2.46 -3.29
C GLU A 50 -0.91 -1.02 -3.04
N VAL A 51 -0.35 -0.78 -1.86
CA VAL A 51 0.14 0.54 -1.44
C VAL A 51 1.53 0.37 -0.85
N GLU A 52 2.50 1.02 -1.48
CA GLU A 52 3.90 1.06 -1.06
C GLU A 52 4.20 2.37 -0.33
N ILE A 53 4.68 2.28 0.89
CA ILE A 53 4.97 3.43 1.75
C ILE A 53 6.40 3.92 1.50
N LYS A 54 6.57 5.20 1.28
CA LYS A 54 7.88 5.83 1.09
C LYS A 54 8.05 7.00 2.05
N ILE A 55 8.92 6.80 3.03
CA ILE A 55 9.21 7.81 4.06
C ILE A 55 10.42 8.70 3.72
N SER A 56 11.13 8.39 2.62
CA SER A 56 12.23 9.20 2.11
C SER A 56 12.34 9.13 0.59
N MET A 57 12.92 10.16 -0.03
CA MET A 57 13.19 10.17 -1.47
C MET A 57 14.25 9.15 -1.89
N SER A 58 15.21 8.84 -1.02
CA SER A 58 16.24 7.81 -1.29
C SER A 58 15.62 6.43 -1.41
N ASP A 59 14.68 6.09 -0.52
CA ASP A 59 13.94 4.82 -0.56
C ASP A 59 13.03 4.76 -1.80
N PHE A 60 12.31 5.84 -2.09
CA PHE A 60 11.49 5.92 -3.31
C PHE A 60 12.31 5.69 -4.59
N LYS A 61 13.47 6.36 -4.72
CA LYS A 61 14.36 6.21 -5.88
C LYS A 61 14.96 4.80 -5.99
N ALA A 62 15.18 4.11 -4.86
CA ALA A 62 15.70 2.76 -4.86
C ALA A 62 14.74 1.74 -5.51
N ASP A 63 13.43 1.98 -5.50
CA ASP A 63 12.46 1.08 -6.12
C ASP A 63 12.65 0.95 -7.63
N PHE A 64 13.01 2.02 -8.32
CA PHE A 64 13.24 1.99 -9.78
C PHE A 64 14.45 1.13 -10.19
N LYS A 65 15.29 0.73 -9.23
CA LYS A 65 16.42 -0.16 -9.47
C LYS A 65 16.04 -1.65 -9.32
N LYS A 66 14.87 -1.94 -8.75
CA LYS A 66 14.39 -3.31 -8.52
C LYS A 66 13.71 -3.83 -9.79
N LYS A 67 14.24 -4.90 -10.39
CA LYS A 67 13.75 -5.47 -11.68
C LYS A 67 12.40 -6.20 -11.57
N VAL A 68 12.05 -6.71 -10.38
CA VAL A 68 10.85 -7.55 -10.13
C VAL A 68 10.19 -7.05 -8.86
N TYR A 69 9.42 -5.98 -8.99
CA TYR A 69 8.74 -5.38 -7.85
C TYR A 69 7.35 -4.90 -8.29
N HIS A 70 6.35 -5.09 -7.42
CA HIS A 70 4.95 -4.75 -7.70
C HIS A 70 4.35 -5.45 -8.93
N ASN A 71 4.78 -6.68 -9.22
CA ASN A 71 4.33 -7.45 -10.38
C ASN A 71 3.38 -8.60 -10.01
N SER A 72 2.51 -8.40 -9.02
CA SER A 72 1.50 -9.38 -8.65
C SER A 72 0.33 -9.36 -9.64
N ASP A 73 -0.11 -10.53 -10.09
CA ASP A 73 -1.22 -10.75 -11.01
C ASP A 73 -2.60 -10.48 -10.38
N ILE A 74 -2.69 -10.47 -9.05
CA ILE A 74 -3.94 -10.17 -8.32
C ILE A 74 -4.13 -8.69 -8.00
N VAL A 75 -3.10 -7.84 -8.21
CA VAL A 75 -3.16 -6.40 -7.90
C VAL A 75 -3.76 -5.64 -9.06
N ARG A 76 -4.93 -5.03 -8.83
CA ARG A 76 -5.65 -4.22 -9.81
C ARG A 76 -5.17 -2.79 -9.89
N GLN A 77 -4.74 -2.20 -8.77
CA GLN A 77 -4.22 -0.85 -8.66
C GLN A 77 -3.00 -0.83 -7.76
N PHE A 78 -2.03 0.02 -8.09
CA PHE A 78 -0.83 0.21 -7.30
C PHE A 78 -0.65 1.68 -6.97
N TYR A 79 -0.32 1.99 -5.72
CA TYR A 79 -0.12 3.35 -5.22
C TYR A 79 1.19 3.47 -4.45
N TYR A 80 1.87 4.59 -4.62
CA TYR A 80 2.84 5.07 -3.65
C TYR A 80 2.16 5.99 -2.63
N LEU A 81 2.50 5.81 -1.36
CA LEU A 81 1.98 6.60 -0.24
C LEU A 81 3.12 7.32 0.46
N PHE A 82 3.07 8.65 0.45
CA PHE A 82 4.08 9.51 1.04
C PHE A 82 3.52 10.28 2.24
N PRO A 83 4.34 10.56 3.29
CA PRO A 83 4.05 11.66 4.19
C PRO A 83 3.79 12.94 3.38
N ASN A 84 2.77 13.70 3.78
CA ASN A 84 2.36 14.86 2.98
C ASN A 84 3.48 15.90 2.81
N ASP A 85 4.29 16.12 3.84
CA ASP A 85 5.36 17.12 3.80
C ASP A 85 6.45 16.68 2.83
N LEU A 86 6.86 15.41 2.87
CA LEU A 86 7.79 14.82 1.89
C LEU A 86 7.29 15.01 0.44
N TYR A 87 5.98 14.76 0.22
CA TYR A 87 5.40 14.95 -1.12
C TYR A 87 5.40 16.42 -1.54
N ILE A 88 5.02 17.35 -0.67
CA ILE A 88 4.98 18.78 -1.01
C ILE A 88 6.37 19.28 -1.40
N GLU A 89 7.40 18.94 -0.62
CA GLU A 89 8.78 19.35 -0.86
C GLU A 89 9.36 18.79 -2.15
N ASN A 90 8.90 17.60 -2.59
CA ASN A 90 9.49 16.87 -3.72
C ASN A 90 8.48 16.56 -4.84
N SER A 91 7.34 17.24 -4.90
CA SER A 91 6.23 16.89 -5.78
C SER A 91 6.62 16.86 -7.25
N GLN A 92 7.40 17.83 -7.72
CA GLN A 92 7.86 17.88 -9.12
C GLN A 92 8.70 16.66 -9.50
N GLU A 93 9.62 16.25 -8.62
CA GLU A 93 10.47 15.08 -8.88
C GLU A 93 9.68 13.77 -8.81
N ILE A 94 8.79 13.62 -7.82
CA ILE A 94 7.93 12.44 -7.69
C ILE A 94 7.04 12.30 -8.93
N GLU A 95 6.37 13.38 -9.36
CA GLU A 95 5.52 13.35 -10.55
C GLU A 95 6.32 13.05 -11.81
N ARG A 96 7.51 13.62 -11.96
CA ARG A 96 8.41 13.34 -13.10
C ARG A 96 8.83 11.88 -13.15
N LEU A 97 9.23 11.28 -12.02
CA LEU A 97 9.65 9.89 -11.94
C LEU A 97 8.51 8.90 -12.23
N LEU A 98 7.29 9.29 -11.90
CA LEU A 98 6.10 8.46 -12.12
C LEU A 98 5.33 8.81 -13.40
N MET A 99 5.82 9.71 -14.25
CA MET A 99 5.07 10.23 -15.41
C MET A 99 4.60 9.14 -16.37
N GLU A 100 5.43 8.12 -16.62
CA GLU A 100 5.11 6.98 -17.47
C GLU A 100 4.59 5.76 -16.71
N SER A 101 4.44 5.87 -15.39
CA SER A 101 4.00 4.78 -14.53
C SER A 101 2.48 4.73 -14.41
N ASP A 102 1.94 3.52 -14.32
CA ASP A 102 0.53 3.27 -13.98
C ASP A 102 0.22 3.48 -12.47
N ALA A 103 1.25 3.72 -11.66
CA ALA A 103 1.12 3.93 -10.22
C ALA A 103 0.35 5.20 -9.88
N GLY A 104 -0.52 5.14 -8.88
CA GLY A 104 -1.13 6.31 -8.28
C GLY A 104 -0.25 6.93 -7.21
N ILE A 105 -0.65 8.10 -6.73
CA ILE A 105 0.02 8.82 -5.64
C ILE A 105 -1.01 9.12 -4.55
N MET A 106 -0.68 8.73 -3.33
CA MET A 106 -1.40 9.08 -2.12
C MET A 106 -0.48 9.86 -1.17
N THR A 107 -1.07 10.69 -0.35
CA THR A 107 -0.36 11.36 0.75
C THR A 107 -1.09 11.14 2.07
N VAL A 108 -0.34 11.08 3.16
CA VAL A 108 -0.88 10.90 4.51
C VAL A 108 -0.45 12.06 5.43
N ARG A 109 -1.38 12.48 6.28
CA ARG A 109 -1.14 13.45 7.37
C ARG A 109 -1.58 12.85 8.69
N ASN A 110 -0.92 13.24 9.76
CA ASN A 110 -1.41 12.92 11.11
C ASN A 110 -2.55 13.87 11.47
N PHE A 111 -3.75 13.56 10.99
CA PHE A 111 -4.96 14.35 11.21
C PHE A 111 -6.15 13.44 11.52
N LYS A 112 -6.99 13.82 12.48
CA LYS A 112 -8.21 13.07 12.80
C LYS A 112 -9.19 13.14 11.63
N GLY A 113 -9.66 11.98 11.16
CA GLY A 113 -10.63 11.86 10.07
C GLY A 113 -9.97 11.47 8.74
N HIS A 114 -10.00 12.33 7.76
CA HIS A 114 -9.44 12.04 6.42
C HIS A 114 -7.92 12.29 6.37
N CYS A 115 -7.16 11.34 6.88
CA CYS A 115 -5.69 11.44 6.95
C CYS A 115 -5.00 11.11 5.61
N VAL A 116 -5.60 10.26 4.77
CA VAL A 116 -5.05 9.86 3.46
C VAL A 116 -5.78 10.57 2.32
N LYS A 117 -5.02 11.16 1.40
CA LYS A 117 -5.55 11.85 0.21
C LYS A 117 -4.94 11.28 -1.06
N ILE A 118 -5.78 10.97 -2.06
CA ILE A 118 -5.33 10.62 -3.40
C ILE A 118 -4.92 11.90 -4.12
N ARG A 119 -3.67 11.97 -4.58
CA ARG A 119 -3.12 13.05 -5.40
C ARG A 119 -3.24 12.73 -6.88
N ARG A 120 -2.92 11.48 -7.24
CA ARG A 120 -3.07 10.94 -8.58
C ARG A 120 -3.70 9.56 -8.50
N LYS A 121 -4.74 9.31 -9.30
CA LYS A 121 -5.36 7.98 -9.38
C LYS A 121 -4.44 7.00 -10.09
N ALA A 122 -4.31 5.79 -9.55
CA ALA A 122 -3.65 4.69 -10.24
C ALA A 122 -4.47 4.25 -11.45
N LYS A 123 -3.78 3.82 -12.49
CA LYS A 123 -4.42 3.19 -13.64
C LYS A 123 -4.94 1.80 -13.27
N LEU A 124 -6.13 1.47 -13.77
CA LEU A 124 -6.75 0.17 -13.52
C LEU A 124 -6.16 -0.89 -14.45
N ARG A 125 -5.62 -1.96 -13.89
CA ARG A 125 -5.31 -3.18 -14.64
C ARG A 125 -6.61 -3.95 -14.90
N ARG A 126 -7.22 -3.72 -16.04
CA ARG A 126 -8.57 -4.24 -16.38
C ARG A 126 -8.63 -5.77 -16.50
N SER A 127 -7.53 -6.44 -16.79
CA SER A 127 -7.40 -7.89 -16.86
C SER A 127 -7.41 -8.58 -15.49
N VAL A 128 -7.25 -7.82 -14.40
CA VAL A 128 -7.23 -8.40 -13.04
C VAL A 128 -8.65 -8.62 -12.54
N GLU A 129 -8.96 -9.88 -12.25
CA GLU A 129 -10.25 -10.32 -11.71
C GLU A 129 -10.30 -10.19 -10.17
N PRO A 130 -11.51 -10.14 -9.59
CA PRO A 130 -11.68 -10.22 -8.14
C PRO A 130 -11.10 -11.52 -7.58
N ILE A 131 -10.43 -11.46 -6.45
CA ILE A 131 -9.91 -12.67 -5.79
C ILE A 131 -11.05 -13.59 -5.35
N LYS A 132 -10.81 -14.91 -5.37
CA LYS A 132 -11.75 -15.92 -4.88
C LYS A 132 -11.93 -15.81 -3.37
N GLU A 133 -13.08 -16.28 -2.86
CA GLU A 133 -13.35 -16.27 -1.41
C GLU A 133 -12.31 -17.04 -0.60
N THR A 134 -11.84 -18.17 -1.11
CA THR A 134 -10.78 -18.96 -0.46
C THR A 134 -9.51 -18.15 -0.29
N LYS A 135 -9.11 -17.35 -1.30
CA LYS A 135 -7.95 -16.45 -1.21
C LYS A 135 -8.21 -15.29 -0.26
N LEU A 136 -9.43 -14.76 -0.24
CA LEU A 136 -9.81 -13.71 0.70
C LEU A 136 -9.71 -14.21 2.15
N LEU A 137 -10.21 -15.40 2.46
CA LEU A 137 -10.14 -16.01 3.79
C LEU A 137 -8.68 -16.27 4.22
N GLU A 138 -7.84 -16.78 3.31
CA GLU A 138 -6.39 -16.94 3.55
C GLU A 138 -5.73 -15.59 3.93
N LEU A 139 -5.99 -14.55 3.14
CA LEU A 139 -5.44 -13.23 3.38
C LEU A 139 -5.96 -12.62 4.68
N MET A 140 -7.23 -12.80 5.02
CA MET A 140 -7.80 -12.36 6.29
C MET A 140 -7.09 -13.01 7.48
N TYR A 141 -6.86 -14.33 7.42
CA TYR A 141 -6.13 -15.05 8.48
C TYR A 141 -4.71 -14.51 8.64
N ILE A 142 -3.96 -14.39 7.54
CA ILE A 142 -2.59 -13.84 7.55
C ILE A 142 -2.61 -12.40 8.08
N GLY A 143 -3.57 -11.59 7.65
CA GLY A 143 -3.69 -10.19 8.04
C GLY A 143 -3.94 -10.00 9.53
N CYS A 144 -4.76 -10.84 10.16
CA CYS A 144 -4.96 -10.82 11.61
C CYS A 144 -3.63 -11.03 12.35
N MET A 145 -2.81 -11.99 11.90
CA MET A 145 -1.50 -12.26 12.51
C MET A 145 -0.49 -11.14 12.25
N LYS A 146 -0.53 -10.53 11.07
CA LYS A 146 0.34 -9.39 10.74
C LYS A 146 0.01 -8.16 11.56
N TRP A 147 -1.26 -7.82 11.75
CA TRP A 147 -1.68 -6.73 12.63
C TRP A 147 -1.27 -6.97 14.08
N TYR A 148 -1.43 -8.19 14.58
CA TYR A 148 -0.93 -8.56 15.92
C TYR A 148 0.57 -8.27 16.04
N THR A 149 1.37 -8.60 15.02
CA THR A 149 2.81 -8.32 15.02
C THR A 149 3.12 -6.82 14.97
N VAL A 150 2.38 -6.05 14.19
CA VAL A 150 2.54 -4.57 14.09
C VAL A 150 2.24 -3.91 15.44
N GLU A 151 1.16 -4.33 16.13
CA GLU A 151 0.79 -3.79 17.43
C GLU A 151 1.82 -4.14 18.52
N ASN A 152 2.36 -5.36 18.51
CA ASN A 152 3.24 -5.86 19.57
C ASN A 152 4.72 -5.56 19.35
N ARG A 153 5.14 -5.00 18.21
CA ARG A 153 6.52 -4.50 18.03
C ARG A 153 6.91 -3.41 19.04
N MET A 154 5.95 -2.76 19.65
CA MET A 154 6.17 -1.77 20.72
C MET A 154 6.27 -2.37 22.13
N CYS A 155 5.94 -3.66 22.32
CA CYS A 155 5.93 -4.33 23.62
C CYS A 155 7.13 -5.28 23.85
N LEU A 156 8.02 -5.43 22.88
CA LEU A 156 9.15 -6.38 22.94
C LEU A 156 10.51 -5.70 23.16
N TYR A 157 10.51 -4.43 23.59
CA TYR A 157 11.72 -3.72 24.00
C TYR A 157 11.55 -3.02 25.34
#